data_076762e8bf0ee3a23f9effbba4f3aaac
#
_entry.id   076762e8bf0ee3a23f9effbba4f3aaac
#
_cell.length_a   1.000
_cell.length_b   1.000
_cell.length_c   1.000
_cell.angle_alpha   90.00
_cell.angle_beta   90.00
_cell.angle_gamma   90.00
#
_symmetry.space_group_name_H-M   'P 1'
#
loop_
_entity.id
_entity.type
_entity.pdbx_description
1 polymer ?
#
loop_
_entity_poly.entity_id
_entity_poly.type
_entity_poly.pdbx_seq_one_letter_code
_entity_poly.pdbx_strand_id
1 'polypeptide(L)'
;MLREPQPVEHFHVPPDFLCPCVDAPFVTLPLGVQVNRLTLRRFVRAMAAEGLALQSARLGYDSCYAYDAFARAHASDYGALREMALELFAAFERRAA
;
A
#
# COMPACT_ATOMS: atom_id res chain seq x y z
N MET A 1 11.20 16.36 -40.27
CA MET A 1 10.97 16.29 -39.70
C MET A 1 10.87 16.20 -39.01
N LEU A 2 10.78 16.08 -38.83
CA LEU A 2 10.65 16.05 -38.04
C LEU A 2 10.54 15.82 -37.09
N ARG A 3 10.34 15.59 -36.91
CA ARG A 3 10.11 15.44 -35.94
C ARG A 3 9.99 15.11 -35.18
N GLU A 4 9.77 14.80 -35.20
CA GLU A 4 9.60 14.54 -34.35
C GLU A 4 9.37 14.23 -33.52
N PRO A 5 9.38 14.19 -33.87
CA PRO A 5 9.09 13.87 -32.97
C PRO A 5 8.97 13.45 -32.17
N GLN A 6 8.84 13.35 -32.03
CA GLN A 6 8.68 13.20 -31.17
C GLN A 6 8.36 12.88 -30.35
N PRO A 7 8.39 12.83 -30.59
CA PRO A 7 8.06 12.59 -29.74
C PRO A 7 7.99 12.12 -29.03
N VAL A 8 8.03 12.10 -29.02
CA VAL A 8 7.84 12.02 -28.22
C VAL A 8 7.87 11.70 -27.48
N GLU A 9 7.88 11.77 -27.68
CA GLU A 9 7.90 11.84 -26.98
C GLU A 9 7.61 11.54 -26.23
N HIS A 10 7.72 11.42 -26.50
CA HIS A 10 7.56 11.46 -25.73
C HIS A 10 7.20 10.92 -24.95
N PHE A 11 7.35 10.60 -25.14
CA PHE A 11 7.07 10.49 -24.31
C PHE A 11 7.13 9.97 -23.61
N HIS A 12 7.40 9.95 -23.66
CA HIS A 12 7.57 9.79 -22.80
C HIS A 12 7.62 9.89 -21.90
N VAL A 13 7.71 9.96 -21.96
CA VAL A 13 7.58 10.29 -20.98
C VAL A 13 7.83 10.22 -20.30
N PRO A 14 7.99 10.39 -20.09
CA PRO A 14 8.04 10.54 -19.27
C PRO A 14 8.09 10.40 -18.64
N PRO A 15 8.17 10.40 -18.18
CA PRO A 15 7.82 10.39 -17.34
C PRO A 15 7.95 10.75 -16.71
N ASP A 16 8.15 11.07 -16.32
CA ASP A 16 7.79 11.41 -15.57
C ASP A 16 7.31 11.75 -15.36
N PHE A 17 7.42 12.22 -15.83
CA PHE A 17 6.68 12.43 -15.57
C PHE A 17 6.09 11.80 -15.49
N LEU A 18 6.16 11.77 -16.39
CA LEU A 18 5.43 10.75 -15.81
C LEU A 18 5.09 11.00 -14.37
N CYS A 19 3.95 10.78 -13.95
CA CYS A 19 3.62 11.07 -12.57
C CYS A 19 4.51 10.29 -11.60
N PRO A 20 5.45 10.93 -10.90
CA PRO A 20 6.34 10.21 -9.99
C PRO A 20 5.58 9.53 -8.84
N CYS A 21 4.41 10.04 -8.47
CA CYS A 21 3.65 9.46 -7.37
C CYS A 21 3.18 8.03 -7.67
N VAL A 22 3.12 7.64 -8.94
CA VAL A 22 2.76 6.29 -9.32
C VAL A 22 3.84 5.30 -8.88
N ASP A 23 5.09 5.75 -8.86
CA ASP A 23 6.23 4.92 -8.52
C ASP A 23 6.64 5.04 -7.06
N ALA A 24 5.99 5.91 -6.30
CA ALA A 24 6.37 6.10 -4.91
C ALA A 24 6.11 4.81 -4.12
N PRO A 25 7.11 4.32 -3.36
CA PRO A 25 6.94 3.10 -2.58
C PRO A 25 6.01 3.26 -1.39
N PHE A 26 5.82 4.51 -0.93
CA PHE A 26 4.99 4.78 0.24
C PHE A 26 3.79 5.61 -0.12
N VAL A 27 2.70 5.37 0.58
CA VAL A 27 1.50 6.20 0.48
C VAL A 27 1.12 6.65 1.88
N THR A 28 0.53 7.84 1.95
CA THR A 28 0.03 8.36 3.22
C THR A 28 -1.48 8.12 3.28
N LEU A 29 -1.91 7.38 4.28
CA LEU A 29 -3.32 7.06 4.48
C LEU A 29 -4.03 8.26 5.13
N PRO A 30 -5.38 8.33 5.04
CA PRO A 30 -6.13 9.43 5.66
C PRO A 30 -5.82 9.67 7.13
N LEU A 31 -5.45 8.61 7.86
CA LEU A 31 -5.05 8.74 9.27
C LEU A 31 -3.68 9.42 9.46
N GLY A 32 -2.97 9.70 8.39
CA GLY A 32 -1.64 10.26 8.46
C GLY A 32 -0.54 9.21 8.61
N VAL A 33 -0.91 7.95 8.45
CA VAL A 33 0.05 6.84 8.52
C VAL A 33 0.69 6.64 7.16
N GLN A 34 2.02 6.53 7.14
CA GLN A 34 2.75 6.26 5.91
C GLN A 34 3.09 4.78 5.85
N VAL A 35 2.61 4.10 4.82
CA VAL A 35 2.83 2.65 4.65
C VAL A 35 3.41 2.38 3.28
N ASN A 36 4.09 1.23 3.16
CA ASN A 36 4.56 0.74 1.87
C ASN A 36 3.35 0.30 1.07
N ARG A 37 3.17 0.89 -0.11
CA ARG A 37 2.00 0.62 -0.95
C ARG A 37 1.89 -0.84 -1.34
N LEU A 38 3.01 -1.43 -1.72
CA LEU A 38 3.01 -2.81 -2.17
C LEU A 38 2.67 -3.76 -1.02
N THR A 39 3.22 -3.49 0.16
CA THR A 39 2.91 -4.30 1.34
C THR A 39 1.42 -4.23 1.66
N LEU A 40 0.84 -3.04 1.60
CA LEU A 40 -0.59 -2.88 1.87
C LEU A 40 -1.44 -3.69 0.88
N ARG A 41 -1.10 -3.61 -0.41
CA ARG A 41 -1.84 -4.35 -1.43
C ARG A 41 -1.71 -5.84 -1.25
N ARG A 42 -0.51 -6.32 -0.97
CA ARG A 42 -0.28 -7.74 -0.72
C ARG A 42 -1.02 -8.21 0.52
N PHE A 43 -1.05 -7.36 1.53
CA PHE A 43 -1.76 -7.68 2.77
C PHE A 43 -3.26 -7.88 2.49
N VAL A 44 -3.88 -6.94 1.78
CA VAL A 44 -5.31 -7.03 1.47
C VAL A 44 -5.60 -8.29 0.65
N ARG A 45 -4.76 -8.59 -0.32
CA ARG A 45 -4.92 -9.79 -1.14
C ARG A 45 -4.77 -11.06 -0.34
N ALA A 46 -3.76 -11.11 0.53
CA ALA A 46 -3.50 -12.30 1.33
C ALA A 46 -4.64 -12.55 2.32
N MET A 47 -5.18 -11.48 2.90
CA MET A 47 -6.33 -11.59 3.80
C MET A 47 -7.55 -12.12 3.05
N ALA A 48 -7.78 -11.66 1.82
CA ALA A 48 -8.89 -12.17 1.02
C ALA A 48 -8.73 -13.66 0.74
N ALA A 49 -7.50 -14.10 0.49
CA ALA A 49 -7.22 -15.52 0.26
C ALA A 49 -7.49 -16.37 1.51
N GLU A 50 -7.37 -15.75 2.69
CA GLU A 50 -7.70 -16.42 3.97
C GLU A 50 -9.19 -16.33 4.30
N GLY A 51 -9.99 -15.77 3.40
CA GLY A 51 -11.44 -15.65 3.61
C GLY A 51 -11.87 -14.36 4.27
N LEU A 52 -10.96 -13.39 4.43
CA LEU A 52 -11.25 -12.14 5.10
C LEU A 52 -11.13 -10.98 4.10
N ALA A 53 -12.24 -10.65 3.45
CA ALA A 53 -12.26 -9.56 2.48
C ALA A 53 -12.24 -8.22 3.20
N LEU A 54 -11.09 -7.54 3.17
CA LEU A 54 -10.92 -6.26 3.82
C LEU A 54 -11.37 -5.11 2.93
N GLN A 55 -11.93 -4.08 3.55
CA GLN A 55 -12.21 -2.83 2.88
C GLN A 55 -10.95 -1.97 2.97
N SER A 56 -10.17 -1.94 1.87
CA SER A 56 -8.88 -1.26 1.91
C SER A 56 -8.98 0.22 2.25
N ALA A 57 -10.04 0.90 1.79
CA ALA A 57 -10.23 2.30 2.16
C ALA A 57 -10.41 2.46 3.66
N ARG A 58 -11.15 1.55 4.29
CA ARG A 58 -11.42 1.64 5.72
C ARG A 58 -10.16 1.43 6.56
N LEU A 59 -9.23 0.61 6.08
CA LEU A 59 -7.94 0.44 6.74
C LEU A 59 -7.23 1.79 6.90
N GLY A 60 -7.46 2.70 5.95
CA GLY A 60 -6.77 3.97 5.94
C GLY A 60 -7.33 5.03 6.88
N TYR A 61 -8.57 4.87 7.36
CA TYR A 61 -9.16 5.90 8.21
C TYR A 61 -9.74 5.37 9.53
N ASP A 62 -9.87 4.06 9.69
CA ASP A 62 -10.43 3.46 10.90
C ASP A 62 -9.35 2.61 11.57
N SER A 63 -8.71 3.17 12.59
CA SER A 63 -7.60 2.49 13.25
C SER A 63 -8.05 1.22 13.97
N CYS A 64 -9.24 1.20 14.53
CA CYS A 64 -9.76 0.00 15.21
C CYS A 64 -9.91 -1.14 14.21
N TYR A 65 -10.45 -0.84 13.03
CA TYR A 65 -10.59 -1.82 11.97
C TYR A 65 -9.23 -2.35 11.52
N ALA A 66 -8.26 -1.42 11.36
CA ALA A 66 -6.92 -1.80 10.93
C ALA A 66 -6.24 -2.70 11.96
N TYR A 67 -6.29 -2.34 13.24
CA TYR A 67 -5.67 -3.15 14.28
C TYR A 67 -6.32 -4.52 14.42
N ASP A 68 -7.63 -4.59 14.25
CA ASP A 68 -8.32 -5.88 14.26
C ASP A 68 -7.83 -6.75 13.10
N ALA A 69 -7.67 -6.16 11.91
CA ALA A 69 -7.16 -6.89 10.76
C ALA A 69 -5.74 -7.40 11.00
N PHE A 70 -4.87 -6.56 11.58
CA PHE A 70 -3.50 -6.97 11.88
C PHE A 70 -3.47 -8.10 12.90
N ALA A 71 -4.32 -8.05 13.91
CA ALA A 71 -4.38 -9.10 14.92
C ALA A 71 -4.81 -10.43 14.31
N ARG A 72 -5.80 -10.41 13.42
CA ARG A 72 -6.25 -11.62 12.74
C ARG A 72 -5.16 -12.19 11.85
N ALA A 73 -4.46 -11.31 11.13
CA ALA A 73 -3.36 -11.74 10.27
C ALA A 73 -2.21 -12.33 11.07
N HIS A 74 -1.92 -11.77 12.22
CA HIS A 74 -0.84 -12.26 13.08
C HIS A 74 -1.15 -13.64 13.64
N ALA A 75 -2.41 -13.98 13.73
CA ALA A 75 -2.85 -15.30 14.19
C ALA A 75 -2.86 -16.34 13.06
N SER A 76 -2.61 -15.93 11.83
CA SER A 76 -2.60 -16.84 10.69
C SER A 76 -1.38 -17.76 10.71
N ASP A 77 -1.52 -18.93 10.10
CA ASP A 77 -0.40 -19.85 9.92
C ASP A 77 0.52 -19.45 8.78
N TYR A 78 0.09 -18.51 7.96
CA TYR A 78 0.86 -18.08 6.80
C TYR A 78 1.89 -17.03 7.21
N GLY A 79 3.17 -17.45 7.22
CA GLY A 79 4.24 -16.59 7.73
C GLY A 79 4.40 -15.26 7.04
N ALA A 80 4.23 -15.24 5.70
CA ALA A 80 4.34 -13.99 4.96
C ALA A 80 3.25 -13.00 5.37
N LEU A 81 2.05 -13.49 5.66
CA LEU A 81 0.95 -12.64 6.12
C LEU A 81 1.24 -12.06 7.50
N ARG A 82 1.80 -12.88 8.40
CA ARG A 82 2.20 -12.38 9.71
C ARG A 82 3.24 -11.28 9.60
N GLU A 83 4.22 -11.44 8.69
CA GLU A 83 5.25 -10.42 8.50
C GLU A 83 4.69 -9.12 7.94
N MET A 84 3.77 -9.22 6.97
CA MET A 84 3.12 -8.03 6.44
C MET A 84 2.32 -7.30 7.50
N ALA A 85 1.63 -8.06 8.35
CA ALA A 85 0.86 -7.47 9.45
C ALA A 85 1.76 -6.74 10.43
N LEU A 86 2.91 -7.31 10.75
CA LEU A 86 3.87 -6.66 11.66
C LEU A 86 4.44 -5.38 11.05
N GLU A 87 4.74 -5.41 9.77
CA GLU A 87 5.24 -4.21 9.09
C GLU A 87 4.22 -3.09 9.11
N LEU A 88 2.96 -3.40 8.80
CA LEU A 88 1.89 -2.40 8.80
C LEU A 88 1.58 -1.92 10.21
N PHE A 89 1.57 -2.83 11.17
CA PHE A 89 1.36 -2.48 12.56
C PHE A 89 2.45 -1.49 13.03
N ALA A 90 3.71 -1.77 12.69
CA ALA A 90 4.81 -0.88 13.06
C ALA A 90 4.62 0.51 12.45
N ALA A 91 4.15 0.59 11.21
CA ALA A 91 3.88 1.87 10.56
C ALA A 91 2.79 2.65 11.29
N PHE A 92 1.74 1.96 11.72
CA PHE A 92 0.66 2.60 12.48
C PHE A 92 1.14 3.06 13.85
N GLU A 93 2.01 2.29 14.48
CA GLU A 93 2.57 2.66 15.78
C GLU A 93 3.50 3.87 15.69
N ARG A 94 4.21 4.00 14.57
CA ARG A 94 5.05 5.19 14.36
C ARG A 94 4.21 6.46 14.30
N ARG A 95 3.01 6.38 13.74
CA ARG A 95 2.11 7.52 13.74
C ARG A 95 1.70 7.90 15.16
N ALA A 96 1.43 6.89 15.98
CA ALA A 96 0.96 7.10 17.35
C ALA A 96 2.06 7.70 18.23
N ALA A 97 3.31 7.45 17.88
CA ALA A 97 4.41 8.02 18.64
C ALA A 97 4.61 9.48 18.29
#